data_30d288df897da79254f6d8f97761dbe1
#
_entry.id   30d288df897da79254f6d8f97761dbe1
#
_cell.length_a   1.000
_cell.length_b   1.000
_cell.length_c   1.000
_cell.angle_alpha   90.00
_cell.angle_beta   90.00
_cell.angle_gamma   90.00
#
_symmetry.space_group_name_H-M   'P 1'
#
loop_
_entity.id
_entity.type
_entity.pdbx_description
1 polymer ?
#
loop_
_entity_poly.entity_id
_entity_poly.type
_entity_poly.pdbx_seq_one_letter_code
_entity_poly.pdbx_strand_id
1 'polypeptide(L)'
;MRHLAAYLLLQIGGNASPSAADIKKVLGAVGIEADDERLEKLISELEGKDINALIAEGSAKLASVPSGGAVAAAGGAAAGGAPAAAAEEKKEEEKKEEKEESDDDMGFGLFD
;
A
#
# COMPACT_ATOMS: atom_id res chain seq x y z
N MET A 1 6.93 0.15 -0.48
CA MET A 1 7.03 0.68 0.91
C MET A 1 8.40 1.29 1.24
N ARG A 2 9.50 0.67 0.84
CA ARG A 2 10.85 1.21 1.11
C ARG A 2 11.11 2.61 0.54
N HIS A 3 10.68 2.90 -0.67
CA HIS A 3 10.82 4.22 -1.28
C HIS A 3 10.01 5.29 -0.54
N LEU A 4 8.78 4.96 -0.14
CA LEU A 4 7.93 5.85 0.65
C LEU A 4 8.51 6.08 2.04
N ALA A 5 9.05 5.05 2.67
CA ALA A 5 9.70 5.17 3.97
C ALA A 5 10.93 6.10 3.90
N ALA A 6 11.77 5.95 2.88
CA ALA A 6 12.92 6.81 2.66
C ALA A 6 12.51 8.27 2.39
N TYR A 7 11.45 8.48 1.61
CA TYR A 7 10.88 9.80 1.35
C TYR A 7 10.42 10.48 2.66
N LEU A 8 9.63 9.78 3.47
CA LEU A 8 9.16 10.30 4.74
C LEU A 8 10.30 10.55 5.74
N LEU A 9 11.30 9.70 5.73
CA LEU A 9 12.49 9.86 6.57
C LEU A 9 13.25 11.15 6.22
N LEU A 10 13.45 11.42 4.93
CA LEU A 10 14.07 12.65 4.45
C LEU A 10 13.25 13.90 4.82
N GLN A 11 11.94 13.79 4.75
CA GLN A 11 11.04 14.87 5.12
C GLN A 11 11.11 15.19 6.62
N ILE A 12 11.14 14.18 7.46
CA ILE A 12 11.35 14.32 8.91
C ILE A 12 12.74 14.91 9.20
N GLY A 13 13.72 14.56 8.39
CA GLY A 13 15.09 15.09 8.48
C GLY A 13 15.23 16.55 8.06
N GLY A 14 14.16 17.21 7.62
CA GLY A 14 14.15 18.63 7.26
C GLY A 14 14.17 18.90 5.75
N ASN A 15 14.21 17.88 4.91
CA ASN A 15 14.10 18.02 3.46
C ASN A 15 12.63 17.97 3.04
N ALA A 16 12.01 19.13 2.84
CA ALA A 16 10.60 19.24 2.48
C ALA A 16 10.28 18.71 1.07
N SER A 17 11.27 18.63 0.19
CA SER A 17 11.12 18.18 -1.20
C SER A 17 12.24 17.22 -1.57
N PRO A 18 12.19 15.98 -1.08
CA PRO A 18 13.21 14.97 -1.40
C PRO A 18 13.23 14.66 -2.88
N SER A 19 14.42 14.67 -3.47
CA SER A 19 14.62 14.26 -4.87
C SER A 19 14.82 12.73 -4.98
N ALA A 20 14.70 12.20 -6.19
CA ALA A 20 15.02 10.81 -6.49
C ALA A 20 16.45 10.44 -6.04
N ALA A 21 17.39 11.35 -6.25
CA ALA A 21 18.79 11.16 -5.85
C ALA A 21 18.96 11.06 -4.34
N ASP A 22 18.20 11.85 -3.57
CA ASP A 22 18.26 11.81 -2.11
C ASP A 22 17.69 10.51 -1.55
N ILE A 23 16.59 10.05 -2.13
CA ILE A 23 15.99 8.76 -1.76
C ILE A 23 16.95 7.60 -2.07
N LYS A 24 17.58 7.62 -3.25
CA LYS A 24 18.61 6.64 -3.62
C LYS A 24 19.79 6.63 -2.66
N LYS A 25 20.23 7.79 -2.20
CA LYS A 25 21.31 7.90 -1.21
C LYS A 25 20.94 7.25 0.11
N VAL A 26 19.73 7.51 0.60
CA VAL A 26 19.24 6.91 1.85
C VAL A 26 19.12 5.40 1.73
N LEU A 27 18.55 4.90 0.64
CA LEU A 27 18.44 3.47 0.38
C LEU A 27 19.81 2.82 0.20
N GLY A 28 20.72 3.47 -0.51
CA GLY A 28 22.09 3.00 -0.70
C GLY A 28 22.88 2.94 0.60
N ALA A 29 22.64 3.85 1.53
CA ALA A 29 23.29 3.86 2.84
C ALA A 29 22.98 2.62 3.69
N VAL A 30 21.81 2.03 3.48
CA VAL A 30 21.39 0.78 4.15
C VAL A 30 21.53 -0.46 3.24
N GLY A 31 22.16 -0.32 2.07
CA GLY A 31 22.40 -1.40 1.14
C GLY A 31 21.18 -1.88 0.36
N ILE A 32 20.15 -1.05 0.26
CA ILE A 32 18.93 -1.36 -0.49
C ILE A 32 19.01 -0.72 -1.87
N GLU A 33 18.74 -1.50 -2.92
CA GLU A 33 18.62 -0.98 -4.27
C GLU A 33 17.29 -0.27 -4.48
N ALA A 34 17.33 0.89 -5.14
CA ALA A 34 16.15 1.65 -5.52
C ALA A 34 15.67 1.23 -6.91
N ASP A 35 14.36 1.02 -7.05
CA ASP A 35 13.70 0.83 -8.33
C ASP A 35 13.32 2.19 -8.92
N ASP A 36 13.93 2.54 -10.05
CA ASP A 36 13.77 3.85 -10.66
C ASP A 36 12.33 4.12 -11.13
N GLU A 37 11.67 3.13 -11.71
CA GLU A 37 10.28 3.28 -12.17
C GLU A 37 9.32 3.56 -11.02
N ARG A 38 9.45 2.83 -9.94
CA ARG A 38 8.62 3.04 -8.74
C ARG A 38 8.93 4.35 -8.04
N LEU A 39 10.19 4.75 -8.08
CA LEU A 39 10.64 6.00 -7.49
C LEU A 39 10.10 7.20 -8.26
N GLU A 40 10.16 7.18 -9.57
CA GLU A 40 9.60 8.23 -10.43
C GLU A 40 8.08 8.35 -10.27
N LYS A 41 7.37 7.24 -10.22
CA LYS A 41 5.93 7.22 -9.94
C LYS A 41 5.61 7.83 -8.57
N LEU A 42 6.33 7.42 -7.54
CA LEU A 42 6.14 7.96 -6.19
C LEU A 42 6.34 9.48 -6.15
N ILE A 43 7.41 9.96 -6.75
CA ILE A 43 7.71 11.40 -6.79
C ILE A 43 6.65 12.15 -7.57
N SER A 44 6.24 11.65 -8.74
CA SER A 44 5.22 12.31 -9.55
C SER A 44 3.85 12.36 -8.85
N GLU A 45 3.50 11.33 -8.08
CA GLU A 45 2.26 11.30 -7.30
C GLU A 45 2.30 12.22 -6.08
N LEU A 46 3.48 12.42 -5.49
CA LEU A 46 3.67 13.28 -4.31
C LEU A 46 4.00 14.72 -4.68
N GLU A 47 4.38 14.98 -5.93
CA GLU A 47 4.75 16.31 -6.38
C GLU A 47 3.55 17.28 -6.28
N GLY A 48 3.77 18.40 -5.61
CA GLY A 48 2.75 19.42 -5.40
C GLY A 48 1.68 19.05 -4.35
N LYS A 49 1.83 17.94 -3.64
CA LYS A 49 0.89 17.54 -2.58
C LYS A 49 1.52 17.68 -1.20
N ASP A 50 0.69 18.07 -0.24
CA ASP A 50 1.08 18.10 1.16
C ASP A 50 0.94 16.70 1.76
N ILE A 51 2.02 16.20 2.33
CA ILE A 51 2.05 14.86 2.96
C ILE A 51 1.07 14.78 4.14
N ASN A 52 0.93 15.83 4.92
CA ASN A 52 -0.02 15.84 6.03
C ASN A 52 -1.46 15.73 5.53
N ALA A 53 -1.79 16.39 4.43
CA ALA A 53 -3.10 16.29 3.78
C ALA A 53 -3.33 14.86 3.25
N LEU A 54 -2.34 14.26 2.61
CA LEU A 54 -2.42 12.88 2.11
C LEU A 54 -2.59 11.86 3.24
N ILE A 55 -1.91 12.06 4.36
CA ILE A 55 -2.08 11.21 5.55
C ILE A 55 -3.49 11.34 6.11
N ALA A 56 -4.03 12.56 6.20
CA ALA A 56 -5.39 12.79 6.68
C ALA A 56 -6.44 12.13 5.76
N GLU A 57 -6.30 12.31 4.45
CA GLU A 57 -7.18 11.66 3.47
C GLU A 57 -7.05 10.14 3.49
N GLY A 58 -5.84 9.62 3.57
CA GLY A 58 -5.56 8.20 3.67
C GLY A 58 -6.14 7.57 4.94
N SER A 59 -6.02 8.25 6.07
CA SER A 59 -6.64 7.83 7.33
C SER A 59 -8.17 7.76 7.23
N ALA A 60 -8.78 8.77 6.61
CA ALA A 60 -10.22 8.78 6.40
C ALA A 60 -10.69 7.62 5.50
N LYS A 61 -9.92 7.34 4.43
CA LYS A 61 -10.20 6.20 3.54
C LYS A 61 -10.02 4.86 4.25
N LEU A 62 -8.98 4.70 5.06
CA LEU A 62 -8.77 3.49 5.86
C LEU A 62 -9.89 3.27 6.89
N ALA A 63 -10.40 4.34 7.50
CA ALA A 63 -11.53 4.24 8.43
C ALA A 63 -12.85 3.82 7.73
N SER A 64 -12.98 4.11 6.44
CA SER A 64 -14.14 3.70 5.64
C SER A 64 -14.04 2.28 5.08
N VAL A 65 -12.86 1.67 5.10
CA VAL A 65 -12.68 0.27 4.69
C VAL A 65 -13.22 -0.64 5.80
N PRO A 66 -14.27 -1.46 5.53
CA PRO A 66 -14.76 -2.41 6.51
C PRO A 66 -13.61 -3.36 6.88
N SER A 67 -13.21 -3.35 8.13
CA SER A 67 -12.24 -4.33 8.62
C SER A 67 -12.85 -5.72 8.46
N GLY A 68 -12.23 -6.60 7.71
CA GLY A 68 -12.72 -7.90 7.28
C GLY A 68 -13.18 -8.87 8.38
N GLY A 69 -13.15 -8.44 9.65
CA GLY A 69 -13.69 -9.17 10.77
C GLY A 69 -15.16 -8.91 11.07
N ALA A 70 -15.74 -7.80 10.55
CA ALA A 70 -17.13 -7.44 10.86
C ALA A 70 -18.16 -8.02 9.88
N VAL A 71 -17.70 -8.49 8.71
CA VAL A 71 -18.62 -9.04 7.68
C VAL A 71 -19.03 -10.47 7.99
N ALA A 72 -18.30 -11.19 8.84
CA ALA A 72 -18.62 -12.57 9.18
C ALA A 72 -19.75 -12.73 10.21
N ALA A 73 -20.11 -11.66 10.93
CA ALA A 73 -21.11 -11.72 11.98
C ALA A 73 -22.53 -11.31 11.53
N ALA A 74 -22.67 -10.65 10.37
CA ALA A 74 -23.97 -10.19 9.87
C ALA A 74 -24.64 -11.16 8.89
N GLY A 75 -23.99 -12.27 8.53
CA GLY A 75 -24.46 -13.24 7.53
C GLY A 75 -25.34 -14.36 8.06
N GLY A 76 -25.76 -14.31 9.29
CA GLY A 76 -26.44 -15.43 9.95
C GLY A 76 -27.95 -15.54 9.78
N ALA A 77 -28.60 -14.75 8.98
CA ALA A 77 -30.06 -14.80 8.84
C ALA A 77 -30.56 -14.36 7.47
N ALA A 78 -30.36 -15.18 6.45
CA ALA A 78 -31.25 -15.22 5.28
C ALA A 78 -31.01 -16.52 4.53
N ALA A 79 -31.77 -17.51 4.85
CA ALA A 79 -31.94 -18.67 4.01
C ALA A 79 -32.70 -18.25 2.75
N GLY A 80 -32.15 -18.53 1.58
CA GLY A 80 -32.89 -18.42 0.34
C GLY A 80 -32.03 -18.09 -0.86
N GLY A 81 -31.49 -19.08 -1.53
CA GLY A 81 -31.28 -19.13 -2.96
C GLY A 81 -30.47 -18.01 -3.60
N ALA A 82 -29.19 -17.99 -3.40
CA ALA A 82 -28.30 -17.24 -4.29
C ALA A 82 -27.31 -18.20 -4.96
N PRO A 83 -27.01 -18.00 -6.26
CA PRO A 83 -26.14 -18.92 -7.00
C PRO A 83 -24.73 -18.86 -6.44
N ALA A 84 -24.30 -20.01 -5.95
CA ALA A 84 -22.97 -20.20 -5.33
C ALA A 84 -21.77 -19.91 -6.24
N ALA A 85 -21.97 -19.85 -7.55
CA ALA A 85 -20.92 -19.62 -8.54
C ALA A 85 -20.37 -18.19 -8.54
N ALA A 86 -21.19 -17.17 -8.30
CA ALA A 86 -20.75 -15.76 -8.31
C ALA A 86 -19.99 -15.37 -7.05
N ALA A 87 -20.21 -16.05 -5.94
CA ALA A 87 -19.51 -15.84 -4.69
C ALA A 87 -18.12 -16.49 -4.67
N GLU A 88 -17.94 -17.59 -5.37
CA GLU A 88 -16.65 -18.27 -5.49
C GLU A 88 -15.68 -17.51 -6.40
N GLU A 89 -16.16 -16.98 -7.53
CA GLU A 89 -15.34 -16.17 -8.43
C GLU A 89 -14.85 -14.89 -7.76
N LYS A 90 -15.71 -14.20 -7.03
CA LYS A 90 -15.33 -12.99 -6.29
C LYS A 90 -14.36 -13.27 -5.14
N LYS A 91 -14.49 -14.42 -4.50
CA LYS A 91 -13.58 -14.83 -3.42
C LYS A 91 -12.22 -15.28 -3.94
N GLU A 92 -12.18 -15.85 -5.13
CA GLU A 92 -10.94 -16.29 -5.76
C GLU A 92 -10.15 -15.10 -6.33
N GLU A 93 -10.83 -14.08 -6.85
CA GLU A 93 -10.23 -12.85 -7.34
C GLU A 93 -9.67 -12.00 -6.19
N GLU A 94 -10.42 -11.84 -5.12
CA GLU A 94 -9.98 -11.14 -3.91
C GLU A 94 -8.81 -11.87 -3.22
N LYS A 95 -8.83 -13.19 -3.21
CA LYS A 95 -7.75 -14.02 -2.67
C LYS A 95 -6.50 -14.05 -3.54
N LYS A 96 -6.66 -13.85 -4.85
CA LYS A 96 -5.55 -13.72 -5.79
C LYS A 96 -4.89 -12.34 -5.72
N GLU A 97 -5.68 -11.27 -5.58
CA GLU A 97 -5.17 -9.91 -5.38
C GLU A 97 -4.45 -9.77 -4.03
N GLU A 98 -5.01 -10.30 -2.97
CA GLU A 98 -4.38 -10.32 -1.65
C GLU A 98 -3.10 -11.18 -1.61
N LYS A 99 -3.05 -12.24 -2.41
CA LYS A 99 -1.86 -13.11 -2.53
C LYS A 99 -0.78 -12.49 -3.41
N GLU A 100 -1.12 -11.74 -4.45
CA GLU A 100 -0.17 -10.98 -5.26
C GLU A 100 0.39 -9.78 -4.51
N GLU A 101 -0.40 -9.01 -3.78
CA GLU A 101 0.07 -7.93 -2.91
C GLU A 101 0.90 -8.46 -1.73
N SER A 102 0.55 -9.59 -1.15
CA SER A 102 1.30 -10.22 -0.07
C SER A 102 2.60 -10.85 -0.56
N ASP A 103 2.64 -11.42 -1.75
CA ASP A 103 3.86 -11.94 -2.38
C ASP A 103 4.80 -10.82 -2.82
N ASP A 104 4.29 -9.68 -3.28
CA ASP A 104 5.08 -8.50 -3.59
C ASP A 104 5.67 -7.85 -2.32
N ASP A 105 4.93 -7.76 -1.23
CA ASP A 105 5.40 -7.23 0.05
C ASP A 105 6.38 -8.20 0.75
N MET A 106 6.13 -9.49 0.72
CA MET A 106 6.99 -10.50 1.35
C MET A 106 8.18 -10.91 0.50
N GLY A 107 8.06 -10.94 -0.83
CA GLY A 107 9.15 -11.26 -1.74
C GLY A 107 10.22 -10.19 -1.78
N PHE A 108 9.86 -8.93 -1.66
CA PHE A 108 10.79 -7.79 -1.69
C PHE A 108 11.40 -7.44 -0.32
N GLY A 109 10.73 -7.72 0.77
CA GLY A 109 11.19 -7.38 2.11
C GLY A 109 12.07 -8.43 2.78
N LEU A 110 11.95 -9.70 2.38
CA LEU A 110 12.60 -10.84 3.04
C LEU A 110 13.81 -11.40 2.28
N PHE A 111 13.95 -11.12 0.98
CA PHE A 111 14.98 -11.70 0.12
C PHE A 111 15.87 -10.66 -0.58
N ASP A 112 15.62 -9.39 -0.40
CA ASP A 112 16.50 -8.29 -0.73
C ASP A 112 17.12 -7.71 0.54
#